data_706adc9441d651284b071543d3480956
#
_entry.id   706adc9441d651284b071543d3480956
#
_cell.length_a   1.000
_cell.length_b   1.000
_cell.length_c   1.000
_cell.angle_alpha   90.00
_cell.angle_beta   90.00
_cell.angle_gamma   90.00
#
_symmetry.space_group_name_H-M   'P 1'
#
loop_
_entity.id
_entity.type
_entity.pdbx_description
1 polymer ?
#
loop_
_entity_poly.entity_id
_entity_poly.type
_entity_poly.pdbx_seq_one_letter_code
_entity_poly.pdbx_strand_id
1 'polypeptide(L)'
;KNNMADIGYMHHEQHLRSSDMISDIVIGMSDGLTVPFALAAGLSGAVANSSLVVTAGIAEIVAGSIAMGLGGYLAGRTEVDHYESERRRETAEVESVPEREKEEVREVFADMGLS
;
A
#
# COMPACT_ATOMS: atom_id res chain seq x y z
N LYS A 1 15.17 12.24 -34.04
CA LYS A 1 14.06 11.25 -34.13
C LYS A 1 13.60 10.99 -32.72
N ASN A 2 12.72 11.85 -32.17
CA ASN A 2 12.10 11.63 -30.88
C ASN A 2 11.06 10.52 -31.04
N ASN A 3 11.23 9.51 -30.26
CA ASN A 3 10.45 8.28 -30.28
C ASN A 3 9.05 8.55 -29.68
N MET A 4 8.03 8.62 -30.52
CA MET A 4 6.62 8.73 -30.09
C MET A 4 6.18 7.59 -29.14
N ALA A 5 6.91 6.48 -29.12
CA ALA A 5 6.67 5.37 -28.23
C ALA A 5 6.95 5.71 -26.74
N ASP A 6 7.94 6.57 -26.49
CA ASP A 6 8.35 6.96 -25.13
C ASP A 6 7.33 7.85 -24.41
N ILE A 7 6.60 8.66 -25.18
CA ILE A 7 5.55 9.55 -24.66
C ILE A 7 4.32 8.75 -24.20
N GLY A 8 3.98 7.68 -24.90
CA GLY A 8 2.85 6.82 -24.57
C GLY A 8 3.02 6.05 -23.24
N TYR A 9 4.23 5.60 -22.94
CA TYR A 9 4.53 4.89 -21.69
C TYR A 9 4.50 5.82 -20.48
N MET A 10 5.05 7.04 -20.58
CA MET A 10 5.00 8.01 -19.50
C MET A 10 3.58 8.46 -19.13
N HIS A 11 2.70 8.61 -20.11
CA HIS A 11 1.30 8.97 -19.84
C HIS A 11 0.52 7.83 -19.16
N HIS A 12 0.80 6.58 -19.48
CA HIS A 12 0.12 5.43 -18.88
C HIS A 12 0.50 5.24 -17.42
N GLU A 13 1.78 5.41 -17.06
CA GLU A 13 2.25 5.34 -15.68
C GLU A 13 1.68 6.46 -14.78
N GLN A 14 1.53 7.67 -15.30
CA GLN A 14 0.94 8.77 -14.54
C GLN A 14 -0.54 8.55 -14.23
N HIS A 15 -1.31 7.98 -15.15
CA HIS A 15 -2.71 7.66 -14.93
C HIS A 15 -2.91 6.54 -13.89
N LEU A 16 -2.07 5.52 -13.90
CA LEU A 16 -2.11 4.45 -12.92
C LEU A 16 -1.80 4.97 -11.51
N ARG A 17 -0.74 5.76 -11.35
CA ARG A 17 -0.37 6.36 -10.05
C ARG A 17 -1.44 7.29 -9.47
N SER A 18 -2.11 8.08 -10.30
CA SER A 18 -3.18 8.96 -9.84
C SER A 18 -4.43 8.18 -9.41
N SER A 19 -4.76 7.08 -10.10
CA SER A 19 -5.85 6.19 -9.73
C SER A 19 -5.59 5.50 -8.38
N ASP A 20 -4.38 4.99 -8.17
CA ASP A 20 -3.98 4.33 -6.94
C ASP A 20 -4.01 5.30 -5.75
N MET A 21 -3.49 6.50 -5.93
CA MET A 21 -3.53 7.54 -4.89
C MET A 21 -4.95 7.95 -4.51
N ILE A 22 -5.85 8.08 -5.47
CA ILE A 22 -7.27 8.39 -5.19
C ILE A 22 -7.93 7.23 -4.45
N SER A 23 -7.66 6.00 -4.85
CA SER A 23 -8.16 4.80 -4.17
C SER A 23 -7.69 4.76 -2.72
N ASP A 24 -6.39 4.97 -2.48
CA ASP A 24 -5.80 4.99 -1.14
C ASP A 24 -6.41 6.09 -0.26
N ILE A 25 -6.63 7.28 -0.81
CA ILE A 25 -7.30 8.38 -0.09
C ILE A 25 -8.74 7.98 0.28
N VAL A 26 -9.51 7.43 -0.65
CA VAL A 26 -10.91 7.05 -0.42
C VAL A 26 -10.99 5.94 0.63
N ILE A 27 -10.16 4.92 0.53
CA ILE A 27 -10.11 3.82 1.50
C ILE A 27 -9.69 4.34 2.88
N GLY A 28 -8.62 5.14 2.94
CA GLY A 28 -8.12 5.72 4.18
C GLY A 28 -9.13 6.64 4.85
N MET A 29 -9.84 7.46 4.09
CA MET A 29 -10.91 8.32 4.62
C MET A 29 -12.10 7.50 5.12
N SER A 30 -12.53 6.49 4.38
CA SER A 30 -13.66 5.65 4.76
C SER A 30 -13.40 4.89 6.06
N ASP A 31 -12.22 4.31 6.18
CA ASP A 31 -11.79 3.59 7.37
C ASP A 31 -11.51 4.55 8.55
N GLY A 32 -10.79 5.63 8.30
CA GLY A 32 -10.41 6.62 9.30
C GLY A 32 -11.55 7.44 9.88
N LEU A 33 -12.71 7.53 9.21
CA LEU A 33 -13.91 8.20 9.73
C LEU A 33 -14.81 7.28 10.55
N THR A 34 -14.67 5.97 10.43
CA THR A 34 -15.54 4.99 11.10
C THR A 34 -15.37 5.04 12.62
N VAL A 35 -14.15 5.05 13.12
CA VAL A 35 -13.86 5.04 14.57
C VAL A 35 -14.26 6.36 15.24
N PRO A 36 -13.87 7.55 14.75
CA PRO A 36 -14.33 8.82 15.31
C PRO A 36 -15.85 8.95 15.33
N PHE A 37 -16.53 8.50 14.28
CA PHE A 37 -18.00 8.52 14.22
C PHE A 37 -18.61 7.60 15.27
N ALA A 38 -18.11 6.36 15.42
CA ALA A 38 -18.60 5.41 16.41
C ALA A 38 -18.35 5.92 17.83
N LEU A 39 -17.19 6.52 18.08
CA LEU A 39 -16.85 7.13 19.37
C LEU A 39 -17.78 8.29 19.70
N ALA A 40 -18.01 9.21 18.76
CA ALA A 40 -18.91 10.34 18.91
C ALA A 40 -20.36 9.88 19.19
N ALA A 41 -20.84 8.88 18.46
CA ALA A 41 -22.17 8.32 18.65
C ALA A 41 -22.33 7.66 20.02
N GLY A 42 -21.33 6.87 20.45
CA GLY A 42 -21.33 6.22 21.75
C GLY A 42 -21.29 7.21 22.92
N LEU A 43 -20.43 8.22 22.83
CA LEU A 43 -20.33 9.27 23.86
C LEU A 43 -21.57 10.14 23.92
N SER A 44 -22.22 10.44 22.80
CA SER A 44 -23.46 11.24 22.78
C SER A 44 -24.60 10.56 23.55
N GLY A 45 -24.60 9.24 23.64
CA GLY A 45 -25.56 8.49 24.46
C GLY A 45 -25.18 8.44 25.96
N ALA A 46 -23.92 8.62 26.30
CA ALA A 46 -23.41 8.46 27.67
C ALA A 46 -23.21 9.79 28.41
N VAL A 47 -22.94 10.88 27.71
CA VAL A 47 -22.62 12.17 28.30
C VAL A 47 -23.45 13.30 27.69
N ALA A 48 -23.95 14.18 28.54
CA ALA A 48 -24.74 15.35 28.12
C ALA A 48 -23.89 16.55 27.66
N ASN A 49 -22.56 16.38 27.51
CA ASN A 49 -21.63 17.45 27.19
C ASN A 49 -21.11 17.29 25.76
N SER A 50 -21.62 18.09 24.84
CA SER A 50 -21.22 18.08 23.44
C SER A 50 -19.76 18.52 23.23
N SER A 51 -19.20 19.35 24.08
CA SER A 51 -17.79 19.73 24.01
C SER A 51 -16.85 18.56 24.24
N LEU A 52 -17.19 17.66 25.16
CA LEU A 52 -16.43 16.43 25.40
C LEU A 52 -16.48 15.49 24.19
N VAL A 53 -17.65 15.35 23.59
CA VAL A 53 -17.81 14.51 22.37
C VAL A 53 -16.97 15.03 21.22
N VAL A 54 -16.98 16.33 20.97
CA VAL A 54 -16.16 16.96 19.91
C VAL A 54 -14.67 16.79 20.20
N THR A 55 -14.24 17.05 21.43
CA THR A 55 -12.84 16.89 21.81
C THR A 55 -12.34 15.46 21.65
N ALA A 56 -13.13 14.50 22.06
CA ALA A 56 -12.81 13.07 21.90
C ALA A 56 -12.73 12.66 20.41
N GLY A 57 -13.65 13.15 19.59
CA GLY A 57 -13.63 12.91 18.14
C GLY A 57 -12.39 13.48 17.46
N ILE A 58 -12.00 14.71 17.80
CA ILE A 58 -10.78 15.34 17.26
C ILE A 58 -9.52 14.57 17.72
N ALA A 59 -9.47 14.21 19.00
CA ALA A 59 -8.34 13.44 19.54
C ALA A 59 -8.17 12.10 18.81
N GLU A 60 -9.28 11.40 18.51
CA GLU A 60 -9.26 10.15 17.77
C GLU A 60 -8.79 10.34 16.31
N ILE A 61 -9.23 11.39 15.64
CA ILE A 61 -8.77 11.70 14.27
C ILE A 61 -7.26 11.93 14.25
N VAL A 62 -6.73 12.70 15.20
CA VAL A 62 -5.29 12.97 15.28
C VAL A 62 -4.51 11.69 15.59
N ALA A 63 -4.91 10.95 16.61
CA ALA A 63 -4.25 9.71 17.00
C ALA A 63 -4.30 8.65 15.89
N GLY A 64 -5.45 8.47 15.27
CA GLY A 64 -5.65 7.55 14.15
C GLY A 64 -4.82 7.92 12.93
N SER A 65 -4.72 9.20 12.59
CA SER A 65 -3.90 9.68 11.47
C SER A 65 -2.42 9.38 11.68
N ILE A 66 -1.92 9.57 12.90
CA ILE A 66 -0.53 9.25 13.27
C ILE A 66 -0.31 7.73 13.19
N ALA A 67 -1.20 6.94 13.76
CA ALA A 67 -1.09 5.49 13.79
C ALA A 67 -1.11 4.89 12.38
N MET A 68 -2.04 5.31 11.53
CA MET A 68 -2.13 4.85 10.14
C MET A 68 -0.95 5.30 9.30
N GLY A 69 -0.48 6.54 9.48
CA GLY A 69 0.68 7.07 8.77
C GLY A 69 1.96 6.30 9.11
N LEU A 70 2.21 6.04 10.40
CA LEU A 70 3.35 5.25 10.83
C LEU A 70 3.24 3.79 10.39
N GLY A 71 2.06 3.19 10.50
CA GLY A 71 1.80 1.82 10.06
C GLY A 71 2.05 1.64 8.56
N GLY A 72 1.52 2.53 7.74
CA GLY A 72 1.74 2.53 6.29
C GLY A 72 3.21 2.73 5.92
N TYR A 73 3.90 3.65 6.59
CA TYR A 73 5.33 3.85 6.39
C TYR A 73 6.16 2.61 6.72
N LEU A 74 5.88 1.98 7.86
CA LEU A 74 6.59 0.76 8.28
C LEU A 74 6.31 -0.41 7.35
N ALA A 75 5.05 -0.58 6.92
CA ALA A 75 4.67 -1.62 5.96
C ALA A 75 5.43 -1.45 4.64
N GLY A 76 5.42 -0.24 4.06
CA GLY A 76 6.15 0.04 2.83
C GLY A 76 7.66 -0.16 2.97
N ARG A 77 8.23 0.16 4.13
CA ARG A 77 9.63 -0.10 4.39
C ARG A 77 9.95 -1.59 4.47
N THR A 78 9.09 -2.36 5.11
CA THR A 78 9.24 -3.82 5.19
C THR A 78 9.17 -4.47 3.81
N GLU A 79 8.28 -4.00 2.93
CA GLU A 79 8.21 -4.48 1.54
C GLU A 79 9.51 -4.22 0.77
N VAL A 80 10.08 -3.02 0.90
CA VAL A 80 11.37 -2.69 0.24
C VAL A 80 12.49 -3.58 0.77
N ASP A 81 12.60 -3.74 2.09
CA ASP A 81 13.63 -4.58 2.70
C ASP A 81 13.47 -6.05 2.29
N HIS A 82 12.23 -6.54 2.20
CA HIS A 82 11.92 -7.88 1.70
C HIS A 82 12.32 -8.05 0.24
N TYR A 83 11.91 -7.11 -0.63
CA TYR A 83 12.27 -7.12 -2.03
C TYR A 83 13.78 -7.13 -2.25
N GLU A 84 14.54 -6.31 -1.50
CA GLU A 84 15.99 -6.28 -1.60
C GLU A 84 16.63 -7.61 -1.15
N SER A 85 16.08 -8.23 -0.10
CA SER A 85 16.57 -9.53 0.39
C SER A 85 16.33 -10.64 -0.63
N GLU A 86 15.14 -10.71 -1.19
CA GLU A 86 14.79 -11.65 -2.24
C GLU A 86 15.67 -11.45 -3.50
N ARG A 87 15.81 -10.21 -3.94
CA ARG A 87 16.67 -9.90 -5.07
C ARG A 87 18.12 -10.35 -4.87
N ARG A 88 18.64 -10.18 -3.66
CA ARG A 88 20.03 -10.65 -3.34
C ARG A 88 20.10 -12.17 -3.35
N ARG A 89 19.08 -12.84 -2.83
CA ARG A 89 18.99 -14.30 -2.84
C ARG A 89 18.95 -14.82 -4.27
N GLU A 90 18.01 -14.34 -5.09
CA GLU A 90 17.88 -14.73 -6.50
C GLU A 90 19.17 -14.48 -7.29
N THR A 91 19.82 -13.32 -7.06
CA THR A 91 21.11 -13.03 -7.73
C THR A 91 22.17 -14.06 -7.35
N ALA A 92 22.26 -14.45 -6.08
CA ALA A 92 23.21 -15.45 -5.62
C ALA A 92 22.85 -16.87 -6.15
N GLU A 93 21.58 -17.19 -6.28
CA GLU A 93 21.10 -18.48 -6.82
C GLU A 93 21.40 -18.59 -8.32
N VAL A 94 21.21 -17.52 -9.09
CA VAL A 94 21.62 -17.47 -10.51
C VAL A 94 23.10 -17.75 -10.69
N GLU A 95 23.95 -17.28 -9.78
CA GLU A 95 25.41 -17.53 -9.83
C GLU A 95 25.81 -18.92 -9.33
N SER A 96 25.14 -19.42 -8.29
CA SER A 96 25.53 -20.68 -7.61
C SER A 96 24.84 -21.93 -8.14
N VAL A 97 23.59 -21.82 -8.58
CA VAL A 97 22.75 -22.94 -9.04
C VAL A 97 21.98 -22.62 -10.33
N PRO A 98 22.64 -22.19 -11.41
CA PRO A 98 22.00 -21.65 -12.61
C PRO A 98 21.06 -22.64 -13.32
N GLU A 99 21.27 -23.92 -13.19
CA GLU A 99 20.39 -24.93 -13.84
C GLU A 99 19.06 -25.07 -13.11
N ARG A 100 19.04 -24.85 -11.80
CA ARG A 100 17.81 -24.83 -11.02
C ARG A 100 16.99 -23.59 -11.33
N GLU A 101 17.61 -22.44 -11.44
CA GLU A 101 16.95 -21.19 -11.82
C GLU A 101 16.31 -21.27 -13.22
N LYS A 102 16.99 -21.92 -14.17
CA LYS A 102 16.40 -22.16 -15.50
C LYS A 102 15.18 -23.07 -15.45
N GLU A 103 15.18 -24.05 -14.57
CA GLU A 103 14.03 -24.93 -14.40
C GLU A 103 12.83 -24.22 -13.77
N GLU A 104 13.05 -23.39 -12.75
CA GLU A 104 12.02 -22.57 -12.13
C GLU A 104 11.38 -21.60 -13.15
N VAL A 105 12.19 -20.95 -13.98
CA VAL A 105 11.68 -20.13 -15.09
C VAL A 105 10.85 -20.93 -16.07
N ARG A 106 11.25 -22.16 -16.42
CA ARG A 106 10.46 -23.04 -17.29
C ARG A 106 9.14 -23.42 -16.68
N GLU A 107 9.10 -23.74 -15.39
CA GLU A 107 7.87 -24.06 -14.67
C GLU A 107 6.90 -22.87 -14.71
N VAL A 108 7.38 -21.63 -14.44
CA VAL A 108 6.56 -20.42 -14.52
C VAL A 108 5.96 -20.23 -15.92
N PHE A 109 6.76 -20.42 -16.98
CA PHE A 109 6.26 -20.32 -18.36
C PHE A 109 5.29 -21.44 -18.72
N ALA A 110 5.51 -22.65 -18.21
CA ALA A 110 4.59 -23.77 -18.40
C ALA A 110 3.23 -23.52 -17.73
N ASP A 111 3.22 -22.98 -16.51
CA ASP A 111 2.01 -22.60 -15.79
C ASP A 111 1.22 -21.49 -16.51
N MET A 112 1.93 -20.61 -17.23
CA MET A 112 1.31 -19.61 -18.10
C MET A 112 0.81 -20.17 -19.43
N GLY A 113 1.01 -21.47 -19.70
CA GLY A 113 0.65 -22.12 -20.96
C GLY A 113 1.61 -21.82 -22.12
N LEU A 114 2.81 -21.38 -21.83
CA LEU A 114 3.88 -21.13 -22.78
C LEU A 114 4.85 -22.32 -22.79
N SER A 115 5.18 -22.78 -23.97
CA SER A 115 6.13 -23.88 -24.17
C SER A 115 7.53 -23.39 -24.53
#